data_9845267a22f8d0b15f20f3dfd85660dd
#
_entry.id   9845267a22f8d0b15f20f3dfd85660dd
#
_cell.length_a   1.000
_cell.length_b   1.000
_cell.length_c   1.000
_cell.angle_alpha   90.00
_cell.angle_beta   90.00
_cell.angle_gamma   90.00
#
_symmetry.space_group_name_H-M   'P 1'
#
loop_
_entity.id
_entity.type
_entity.pdbx_description
1 polymer ?
#
loop_
_entity_poly.entity_id
_entity_poly.type
_entity_poly.pdbx_seq_one_letter_code
_entity_poly.pdbx_strand_id
1 'polypeptide(L)'
;MTYVNIRPATLESRTMIRHGYAAANELKLHYAASGPEDAPLVLFLHGYPEFWYTWARQLEDLGDTFHCVAPDLPGYNLSSRPPEVARYRTKRLIADVADFASHFARKRKFTLVAHDWGGALAWAFAIRHPELLERLIILNAVHPGAFQREIARNPAQAAASQYIHDIRAEGAEARFAANDYALLWRSLEKTAQSGHLTAQDRAAFIAAWSQPGALTGMFNWFRAMRLDPPKPGAEAPATELYDDAALTVRVPTRVLWGLQDEALLPGCVEGLERWVHDLEVSRVPDAGHWIVYEKPALVTQSLRQWLGS
;
A
#
# COMPACT_ATOMS: atom_id res chain seq x y z
N MET A 1 51.16 23.20 -0.41
CA MET A 1 49.84 23.13 0.28
C MET A 1 48.79 23.29 -0.78
N THR A 2 48.18 22.17 -1.18
CA THR A 2 47.17 22.16 -2.25
C THR A 2 45.78 22.14 -1.55
N TYR A 3 45.05 23.23 -1.66
CA TYR A 3 43.69 23.30 -1.15
C TYR A 3 42.76 22.50 -2.06
N VAL A 4 42.23 21.39 -1.54
CA VAL A 4 41.13 20.64 -2.16
C VAL A 4 39.84 21.43 -1.89
N ASN A 5 39.31 22.04 -2.95
CA ASN A 5 38.03 22.75 -2.92
C ASN A 5 36.89 21.71 -2.94
N ILE A 6 36.38 21.34 -1.76
CA ILE A 6 35.16 20.52 -1.63
C ILE A 6 33.99 21.44 -1.95
N ARG A 7 33.45 21.36 -3.16
CA ARG A 7 32.13 21.96 -3.47
C ARG A 7 31.09 21.29 -2.61
N PRO A 8 30.21 22.04 -1.90
CA PRO A 8 29.06 21.42 -1.25
C PRO A 8 28.18 20.77 -2.32
N ALA A 9 27.69 19.55 -2.03
CA ALA A 9 26.73 18.86 -2.87
C ALA A 9 25.59 19.83 -3.19
N THR A 10 25.33 20.05 -4.46
CA THR A 10 24.22 20.82 -4.97
C THR A 10 22.94 20.25 -4.34
N LEU A 11 22.10 21.12 -3.78
CA LEU A 11 20.70 20.82 -3.50
C LEU A 11 20.09 20.30 -4.81
N GLU A 12 19.99 18.98 -4.94
CA GLU A 12 19.24 18.37 -6.04
C GLU A 12 17.84 18.97 -5.97
N SER A 13 17.38 19.59 -7.05
CA SER A 13 16.06 20.21 -7.12
C SER A 13 15.03 19.08 -7.00
N ARG A 14 14.43 18.94 -5.83
CA ARG A 14 13.36 17.97 -5.60
C ARG A 14 12.23 18.27 -6.57
N THR A 15 11.73 17.24 -7.22
CA THR A 15 10.63 17.38 -8.17
C THR A 15 9.37 17.81 -7.44
N MET A 16 8.72 18.89 -7.94
CA MET A 16 7.50 19.42 -7.31
C MET A 16 6.35 18.42 -7.41
N ILE A 17 5.69 18.17 -6.28
CA ILE A 17 4.44 17.41 -6.21
C ILE A 17 3.27 18.30 -6.61
N ARG A 18 2.47 17.84 -7.56
CA ARG A 18 1.22 18.46 -8.01
C ARG A 18 0.04 17.65 -7.52
N HIS A 19 -1.06 18.31 -7.20
CA HIS A 19 -2.29 17.66 -6.76
C HIS A 19 -3.39 17.83 -7.81
N GLY A 20 -4.26 16.82 -7.90
CA GLY A 20 -5.38 16.84 -8.82
C GLY A 20 -6.46 15.82 -8.44
N TYR A 21 -7.47 15.75 -9.29
CA TYR A 21 -8.54 14.78 -9.18
C TYR A 21 -8.77 14.11 -10.52
N ALA A 22 -9.01 12.81 -10.50
CA ALA A 22 -9.40 12.05 -11.69
C ALA A 22 -10.60 11.14 -11.37
N ALA A 23 -11.33 10.78 -12.40
CA ALA A 23 -12.42 9.82 -12.29
C ALA A 23 -11.87 8.40 -12.01
N ALA A 24 -12.67 7.60 -11.33
CA ALA A 24 -12.49 6.16 -11.17
C ALA A 24 -13.89 5.55 -11.16
N ASN A 25 -14.41 5.24 -12.34
CA ASN A 25 -15.84 4.97 -12.57
C ASN A 25 -16.73 6.10 -12.02
N GLU A 26 -17.64 5.79 -11.08
CA GLU A 26 -18.51 6.77 -10.43
C GLU A 26 -17.83 7.59 -9.31
N LEU A 27 -16.56 7.29 -8.99
CA LEU A 27 -15.81 7.98 -7.95
C LEU A 27 -14.93 9.08 -8.50
N LYS A 28 -14.62 10.05 -7.64
CA LYS A 28 -13.60 11.08 -7.87
C LYS A 28 -12.47 10.82 -6.88
N LEU A 29 -11.28 10.48 -7.38
CA LEU A 29 -10.10 10.24 -6.57
C LEU A 29 -9.18 11.46 -6.62
N HIS A 30 -8.76 11.92 -5.44
CA HIS A 30 -7.65 12.85 -5.30
C HIS A 30 -6.34 12.09 -5.57
N TYR A 31 -5.35 12.77 -6.13
CA TYR A 31 -4.02 12.22 -6.30
C TYR A 31 -2.94 13.29 -6.12
N ALA A 32 -1.75 12.83 -5.75
CA ALA A 32 -0.50 13.56 -5.86
C ALA A 32 0.30 13.00 -7.04
N ALA A 33 0.98 13.85 -7.79
CA ALA A 33 1.79 13.44 -8.93
C ALA A 33 3.05 14.26 -9.06
N SER A 34 4.08 13.67 -9.64
CA SER A 34 5.35 14.31 -9.96
C SER A 34 5.88 13.82 -11.30
N GLY A 35 6.86 14.54 -11.84
CA GLY A 35 7.55 14.19 -13.08
C GLY A 35 6.79 14.53 -14.36
N PRO A 36 7.46 14.28 -15.51
CA PRO A 36 6.89 14.57 -16.83
C PRO A 36 5.73 13.61 -17.14
N GLU A 37 4.61 14.15 -17.63
CA GLU A 37 3.41 13.36 -17.92
C GLU A 37 3.57 12.37 -19.09
N ASP A 38 4.56 12.53 -19.93
CA ASP A 38 4.88 11.65 -21.06
C ASP A 38 5.91 10.55 -20.70
N ALA A 39 6.53 10.64 -19.50
CA ALA A 39 7.43 9.62 -18.98
C ALA A 39 6.66 8.30 -18.66
N PRO A 40 7.36 7.17 -18.47
CA PRO A 40 6.75 5.93 -18.02
C PRO A 40 6.00 6.10 -16.71
N LEU A 41 4.74 5.62 -16.65
CA LEU A 41 3.91 5.73 -15.46
C LEU A 41 4.32 4.74 -14.38
N VAL A 42 4.50 5.25 -13.17
CA VAL A 42 4.59 4.49 -11.92
C VAL A 42 3.41 4.89 -11.04
N LEU A 43 2.48 3.97 -10.83
CA LEU A 43 1.30 4.15 -10.00
C LEU A 43 1.56 3.59 -8.60
N PHE A 44 1.31 4.39 -7.56
CA PHE A 44 1.59 4.04 -6.17
C PHE A 44 0.28 3.89 -5.38
N LEU A 45 0.05 2.73 -4.76
CA LEU A 45 -1.10 2.50 -3.89
C LEU A 45 -0.67 2.39 -2.43
N HIS A 46 -1.23 3.23 -1.59
CA HIS A 46 -0.99 3.25 -0.14
C HIS A 46 -1.84 2.20 0.59
N GLY A 47 -1.56 1.97 1.87
CA GLY A 47 -2.27 1.05 2.74
C GLY A 47 -3.20 1.72 3.75
N TYR A 48 -3.47 1.01 4.84
CA TYR A 48 -4.26 1.46 5.98
C TYR A 48 -3.35 1.72 7.19
N PRO A 49 -3.51 2.80 7.90
CA PRO A 49 -4.46 3.92 7.72
C PRO A 49 -3.83 5.11 6.97
N GLU A 50 -3.16 4.84 5.89
CA GLU A 50 -2.35 5.76 5.10
C GLU A 50 -3.16 6.58 4.09
N PHE A 51 -2.46 7.36 3.26
CA PHE A 51 -2.97 8.11 2.11
C PHE A 51 -1.79 8.41 1.15
N TRP A 52 -1.99 9.16 0.05
CA TRP A 52 -0.94 9.44 -0.94
C TRP A 52 0.42 9.85 -0.32
N TYR A 53 0.39 10.48 0.86
CA TYR A 53 1.56 11.02 1.56
C TYR A 53 2.62 9.96 1.90
N THR A 54 2.21 8.71 2.05
CA THR A 54 3.13 7.56 2.20
C THR A 54 4.23 7.57 1.15
N TRP A 55 3.87 8.00 -0.07
CA TRP A 55 4.75 7.99 -1.23
C TRP A 55 5.42 9.34 -1.52
N ALA A 56 5.25 10.35 -0.66
CA ALA A 56 5.73 11.71 -0.91
C ALA A 56 7.22 11.72 -1.26
N ARG A 57 8.05 10.97 -0.52
CA ARG A 57 9.48 10.87 -0.77
C ARG A 57 9.79 10.22 -2.12
N GLN A 58 9.08 9.14 -2.48
CA GLN A 58 9.29 8.44 -3.74
C GLN A 58 8.81 9.28 -4.93
N LEU A 59 7.73 10.04 -4.76
CA LEU A 59 7.28 11.00 -5.77
C LEU A 59 8.35 12.06 -6.04
N GLU A 60 8.95 12.65 -4.98
CA GLU A 60 10.03 13.62 -5.12
C GLU A 60 11.27 13.02 -5.79
N ASP A 61 11.69 11.85 -5.32
CA ASP A 61 12.95 11.23 -5.73
C ASP A 61 12.90 10.59 -7.13
N LEU A 62 11.74 10.10 -7.60
CA LEU A 62 11.59 9.41 -8.88
C LEU A 62 11.02 10.29 -10.00
N GLY A 63 10.44 11.43 -9.63
CA GLY A 63 9.80 12.34 -10.56
C GLY A 63 10.75 13.03 -11.56
N ASP A 64 12.05 12.88 -11.41
CA ASP A 64 13.05 13.31 -12.40
C ASP A 64 13.04 12.45 -13.67
N THR A 65 12.58 11.19 -13.56
CA THR A 65 12.68 10.19 -14.62
C THR A 65 11.31 9.60 -15.00
N PHE A 66 10.40 9.49 -14.03
CA PHE A 66 9.12 8.80 -14.17
C PHE A 66 7.93 9.73 -13.96
N HIS A 67 6.81 9.43 -14.58
CA HIS A 67 5.52 9.99 -14.22
C HIS A 67 4.98 9.23 -13.01
N CYS A 68 5.22 9.75 -11.81
CA CYS A 68 4.81 9.14 -10.56
C CYS A 68 3.43 9.66 -10.15
N VAL A 69 2.47 8.77 -9.88
CA VAL A 69 1.10 9.13 -9.47
C VAL A 69 0.69 8.30 -8.26
N ALA A 70 0.22 8.95 -7.21
CA ALA A 70 -0.25 8.33 -5.99
C ALA A 70 -1.67 8.83 -5.66
N PRO A 71 -2.73 8.05 -5.92
CA PRO A 71 -4.08 8.42 -5.50
C PRO A 71 -4.26 8.24 -3.99
N ASP A 72 -5.20 9.00 -3.41
CA ASP A 72 -5.92 8.55 -2.24
C ASP A 72 -6.91 7.47 -2.69
N LEU A 73 -6.80 6.28 -2.14
CA LEU A 73 -7.69 5.18 -2.48
C LEU A 73 -9.15 5.46 -2.07
N PRO A 74 -10.16 4.81 -2.66
CA PRO A 74 -11.55 5.00 -2.27
C PRO A 74 -11.75 4.84 -0.75
N GLY A 75 -12.38 5.82 -0.12
CA GLY A 75 -12.58 5.83 1.33
C GLY A 75 -11.55 6.61 2.13
N TYR A 76 -10.46 7.04 1.52
CA TYR A 76 -9.34 7.71 2.21
C TYR A 76 -9.27 9.20 1.85
N ASN A 77 -8.80 10.00 2.82
CA ASN A 77 -8.43 11.41 2.72
C ASN A 77 -9.41 12.22 1.84
N LEU A 78 -8.96 12.79 0.73
CA LEU A 78 -9.73 13.70 -0.14
C LEU A 78 -10.51 12.96 -1.24
N SER A 79 -10.39 11.65 -1.37
CA SER A 79 -11.13 10.85 -2.35
C SER A 79 -12.57 10.60 -1.94
N SER A 80 -13.42 10.16 -2.89
CA SER A 80 -14.80 9.74 -2.65
C SER A 80 -14.86 8.65 -1.58
N ARG A 81 -15.80 8.78 -0.65
CA ARG A 81 -15.99 7.91 0.52
C ARG A 81 -17.43 7.37 0.58
N PRO A 82 -17.82 6.47 -0.34
CA PRO A 82 -19.15 5.88 -0.31
C PRO A 82 -19.34 5.11 1.02
N PRO A 83 -20.53 5.22 1.66
CA PRO A 83 -20.77 4.57 2.93
C PRO A 83 -21.06 3.05 2.81
N GLU A 84 -21.40 2.58 1.62
CA GLU A 84 -21.80 1.20 1.40
C GLU A 84 -20.63 0.24 1.39
N VAL A 85 -20.63 -0.76 2.26
CA VAL A 85 -19.57 -1.81 2.34
C VAL A 85 -19.37 -2.50 0.98
N ALA A 86 -20.45 -2.77 0.25
CA ALA A 86 -20.36 -3.47 -1.03
C ALA A 86 -19.54 -2.72 -2.10
N ARG A 87 -19.33 -1.39 -1.93
CA ARG A 87 -18.52 -0.57 -2.84
C ARG A 87 -17.05 -0.89 -2.73
N TYR A 88 -16.60 -1.41 -1.58
CA TYR A 88 -15.22 -1.74 -1.26
C TYR A 88 -14.85 -3.20 -1.56
N ARG A 89 -15.71 -3.96 -2.24
CA ARG A 89 -15.38 -5.30 -2.71
C ARG A 89 -14.23 -5.24 -3.72
N THR A 90 -13.27 -6.15 -3.59
CA THR A 90 -12.04 -6.20 -4.41
C THR A 90 -12.30 -6.04 -5.91
N LYS A 91 -13.34 -6.69 -6.45
CA LYS A 91 -13.70 -6.56 -7.88
C LYS A 91 -13.99 -5.11 -8.30
N ARG A 92 -14.66 -4.33 -7.44
CA ARG A 92 -14.96 -2.91 -7.71
C ARG A 92 -13.71 -2.05 -7.61
N LEU A 93 -12.91 -2.26 -6.55
CA LEU A 93 -11.66 -1.53 -6.36
C LEU A 93 -10.66 -1.78 -7.50
N ILE A 94 -10.57 -3.01 -8.02
CA ILE A 94 -9.77 -3.32 -9.21
C ILE A 94 -10.24 -2.50 -10.41
N ALA A 95 -11.55 -2.43 -10.66
CA ALA A 95 -12.11 -1.65 -11.75
C ALA A 95 -11.83 -0.15 -11.60
N ASP A 96 -11.88 0.37 -10.36
CA ASP A 96 -11.56 1.77 -10.09
C ASP A 96 -10.07 2.09 -10.35
N VAL A 97 -9.16 1.20 -9.95
CA VAL A 97 -7.72 1.37 -10.24
C VAL A 97 -7.47 1.31 -11.75
N ALA A 98 -8.14 0.41 -12.48
CA ALA A 98 -7.99 0.30 -13.93
C ALA A 98 -8.47 1.57 -14.65
N ASP A 99 -9.64 2.07 -14.29
CA ASP A 99 -10.20 3.30 -14.86
C ASP A 99 -9.33 4.52 -14.51
N PHE A 100 -8.96 4.67 -13.23
CA PHE A 100 -8.07 5.73 -12.77
C PHE A 100 -6.72 5.72 -13.51
N ALA A 101 -6.07 4.56 -13.62
CA ALA A 101 -4.80 4.42 -14.32
C ALA A 101 -4.89 4.80 -15.80
N SER A 102 -6.04 4.57 -16.44
CA SER A 102 -6.26 4.88 -17.86
C SER A 102 -6.06 6.36 -18.21
N HIS A 103 -6.31 7.27 -17.24
CA HIS A 103 -6.10 8.71 -17.41
C HIS A 103 -4.62 9.08 -17.54
N PHE A 104 -3.71 8.25 -17.01
CA PHE A 104 -2.27 8.54 -16.95
C PHE A 104 -1.44 7.62 -17.85
N ALA A 105 -1.88 6.38 -18.06
CA ALA A 105 -1.10 5.35 -18.74
C ALA A 105 -0.94 5.56 -20.27
N ARG A 106 -1.75 6.46 -20.89
CA ARG A 106 -1.66 6.78 -22.33
C ARG A 106 -1.64 5.52 -23.22
N LYS A 107 -2.45 4.52 -22.87
CA LYS A 107 -2.53 3.21 -23.55
C LYS A 107 -1.22 2.38 -23.51
N ARG A 108 -0.28 2.72 -22.63
CA ARG A 108 0.92 1.94 -22.38
C ARG A 108 0.74 1.12 -21.10
N LYS A 109 1.51 0.05 -20.97
CA LYS A 109 1.65 -0.64 -19.69
C LYS A 109 2.31 0.27 -18.67
N PHE A 110 2.05 0.03 -17.39
CA PHE A 110 2.61 0.82 -16.29
C PHE A 110 3.14 -0.09 -15.19
N THR A 111 4.03 0.46 -14.36
CA THR A 111 4.47 -0.21 -13.13
C THR A 111 3.53 0.14 -11.99
N LEU A 112 3.09 -0.88 -11.26
CA LEU A 112 2.26 -0.75 -10.07
C LEU A 112 3.12 -1.01 -8.82
N VAL A 113 3.25 -0.01 -7.97
CA VAL A 113 3.96 -0.07 -6.67
C VAL A 113 2.94 0.03 -5.56
N ALA A 114 3.02 -0.83 -4.54
CA ALA A 114 1.98 -0.82 -3.51
C ALA A 114 2.44 -1.35 -2.16
N HIS A 115 1.82 -0.83 -1.10
CA HIS A 115 2.07 -1.18 0.30
C HIS A 115 0.76 -1.61 0.97
N ASP A 116 0.81 -2.55 1.91
CA ASP A 116 -0.28 -3.00 2.80
C ASP A 116 -1.59 -3.30 2.04
N TRP A 117 -2.73 -2.65 2.34
CA TRP A 117 -4.01 -2.82 1.64
C TRP A 117 -3.93 -2.45 0.15
N GLY A 118 -3.17 -1.39 -0.18
CA GLY A 118 -2.87 -1.08 -1.58
C GLY A 118 -2.15 -2.22 -2.27
N GLY A 119 -1.25 -2.90 -1.56
CA GLY A 119 -0.54 -4.07 -2.06
C GLY A 119 -1.44 -5.31 -2.19
N ALA A 120 -2.34 -5.55 -1.23
CA ALA A 120 -3.34 -6.62 -1.37
C ALA A 120 -4.25 -6.39 -2.61
N LEU A 121 -4.62 -5.13 -2.87
CA LEU A 121 -5.34 -4.75 -4.09
C LEU A 121 -4.48 -4.91 -5.33
N ALA A 122 -3.19 -4.54 -5.28
CA ALA A 122 -2.26 -4.64 -6.40
C ALA A 122 -1.99 -6.09 -6.81
N TRP A 123 -1.89 -7.01 -5.86
CA TRP A 123 -1.85 -8.45 -6.13
C TRP A 123 -3.09 -8.91 -6.91
N ALA A 124 -4.28 -8.56 -6.42
CA ALA A 124 -5.54 -8.91 -7.06
C ALA A 124 -5.68 -8.24 -8.45
N PHE A 125 -5.16 -7.02 -8.62
CA PHE A 125 -5.10 -6.32 -9.89
C PHE A 125 -4.20 -7.06 -10.89
N ALA A 126 -2.99 -7.43 -10.48
CA ALA A 126 -2.02 -8.14 -11.33
C ALA A 126 -2.53 -9.54 -11.77
N ILE A 127 -3.27 -10.23 -10.92
CA ILE A 127 -3.96 -11.47 -11.26
C ILE A 127 -5.02 -11.23 -12.34
N ARG A 128 -5.78 -10.13 -12.23
CA ARG A 128 -6.94 -9.86 -13.09
C ARG A 128 -6.59 -9.16 -14.40
N HIS A 129 -5.61 -8.25 -14.36
CA HIS A 129 -5.21 -7.37 -15.48
C HIS A 129 -3.70 -7.40 -15.74
N PRO A 130 -3.10 -8.59 -15.96
CA PRO A 130 -1.67 -8.68 -16.25
C PRO A 130 -1.29 -7.94 -17.55
N GLU A 131 -2.24 -7.77 -18.47
CA GLU A 131 -2.06 -7.08 -19.74
C GLU A 131 -1.79 -5.56 -19.57
N LEU A 132 -2.22 -4.97 -18.47
CA LEU A 132 -2.04 -3.53 -18.18
C LEU A 132 -0.70 -3.23 -17.51
N LEU A 133 -0.05 -4.23 -16.93
CA LEU A 133 1.15 -4.03 -16.12
C LEU A 133 2.43 -4.38 -16.87
N GLU A 134 3.41 -3.50 -16.76
CA GLU A 134 4.81 -3.77 -17.08
C GLU A 134 5.45 -4.58 -15.97
N ARG A 135 5.20 -4.19 -14.72
CA ARG A 135 5.79 -4.75 -13.52
C ARG A 135 4.91 -4.50 -12.31
N LEU A 136 5.00 -5.43 -11.34
CA LEU A 136 4.41 -5.29 -10.00
C LEU A 136 5.52 -5.17 -8.95
N ILE A 137 5.43 -4.17 -8.07
CA ILE A 137 6.36 -4.00 -6.95
C ILE A 137 5.55 -3.91 -5.66
N ILE A 138 5.83 -4.79 -4.72
CA ILE A 138 5.08 -4.94 -3.47
C ILE A 138 6.00 -4.67 -2.28
N LEU A 139 5.52 -3.87 -1.34
CA LEU A 139 6.17 -3.62 -0.07
C LEU A 139 5.25 -4.09 1.06
N ASN A 140 5.71 -5.00 1.90
CA ASN A 140 4.97 -5.53 3.07
C ASN A 140 3.46 -5.65 2.83
N ALA A 141 3.08 -6.46 1.83
CA ALA A 141 1.67 -6.70 1.51
C ALA A 141 1.44 -8.13 1.00
N VAL A 142 0.36 -8.72 1.45
CA VAL A 142 0.11 -10.14 1.29
C VAL A 142 -0.54 -10.50 -0.03
N HIS A 143 -0.02 -11.53 -0.67
CA HIS A 143 -0.71 -12.26 -1.72
C HIS A 143 -1.93 -13.00 -1.12
N PRO A 144 -3.11 -12.98 -1.78
CA PRO A 144 -4.33 -13.56 -1.19
C PRO A 144 -4.19 -15.04 -0.81
N GLY A 145 -3.49 -15.84 -1.59
CA GLY A 145 -3.23 -17.25 -1.28
C GLY A 145 -2.28 -17.43 -0.10
N ALA A 146 -1.23 -16.59 0.00
CA ALA A 146 -0.29 -16.64 1.12
C ALA A 146 -1.00 -16.23 2.43
N PHE A 147 -1.82 -15.17 2.39
CA PHE A 147 -2.53 -14.72 3.57
C PHE A 147 -3.58 -15.73 4.04
N GLN A 148 -4.35 -16.33 3.11
CA GLN A 148 -5.28 -17.41 3.43
C GLN A 148 -4.55 -18.58 4.11
N ARG A 149 -3.40 -19.01 3.57
CA ARG A 149 -2.58 -20.07 4.14
C ARG A 149 -2.12 -19.72 5.56
N GLU A 150 -1.57 -18.52 5.76
CA GLU A 150 -1.04 -18.09 7.05
C GLU A 150 -2.15 -17.95 8.11
N ILE A 151 -3.29 -17.35 7.76
CA ILE A 151 -4.44 -17.26 8.68
C ILE A 151 -4.95 -18.65 9.09
N ALA A 152 -4.94 -19.62 8.17
CA ALA A 152 -5.44 -20.97 8.44
C ALA A 152 -4.44 -21.86 9.19
N ARG A 153 -3.13 -21.64 9.01
CA ARG A 153 -2.11 -22.60 9.47
C ARG A 153 -1.10 -22.04 10.47
N ASN A 154 -1.06 -20.71 10.63
CA ASN A 154 -0.13 -20.04 11.53
C ASN A 154 -0.89 -19.32 12.66
N PRO A 155 -0.96 -19.91 13.87
CA PRO A 155 -1.65 -19.28 15.00
C PRO A 155 -1.10 -17.90 15.37
N ALA A 156 0.20 -17.65 15.14
CA ALA A 156 0.79 -16.34 15.40
C ALA A 156 0.26 -15.29 14.41
N GLN A 157 0.11 -15.64 13.12
CA GLN A 157 -0.49 -14.74 12.13
C GLN A 157 -1.97 -14.51 12.43
N ALA A 158 -2.72 -15.54 12.81
CA ALA A 158 -4.10 -15.40 13.23
C ALA A 158 -4.23 -14.44 14.44
N ALA A 159 -3.34 -14.54 15.41
CA ALA A 159 -3.26 -13.64 16.56
C ALA A 159 -2.90 -12.20 16.14
N ALA A 160 -1.89 -12.02 15.30
CA ALA A 160 -1.49 -10.71 14.77
C ALA A 160 -2.63 -10.01 13.98
N SER A 161 -3.56 -10.78 13.42
CA SER A 161 -4.68 -10.28 12.61
C SER A 161 -5.94 -9.96 13.41
N GLN A 162 -5.94 -10.08 14.75
CA GLN A 162 -7.15 -9.84 15.58
C GLN A 162 -7.66 -8.40 15.52
N TYR A 163 -6.80 -7.42 15.24
CA TYR A 163 -7.19 -6.01 15.06
C TYR A 163 -8.28 -5.83 13.98
N ILE A 164 -8.39 -6.76 13.03
CA ILE A 164 -9.42 -6.76 11.99
C ILE A 164 -10.82 -6.81 12.61
N HIS A 165 -11.03 -7.60 13.66
CA HIS A 165 -12.30 -7.67 14.37
C HIS A 165 -12.61 -6.35 15.08
N ASP A 166 -11.60 -5.69 15.65
CA ASP A 166 -11.75 -4.40 16.29
C ASP A 166 -12.20 -3.31 15.31
N ILE A 167 -11.65 -3.31 14.10
CA ILE A 167 -12.01 -2.36 13.03
C ILE A 167 -13.41 -2.63 12.50
N ARG A 168 -13.83 -3.90 12.43
CA ARG A 168 -15.14 -4.31 11.96
C ARG A 168 -16.27 -4.12 12.98
N ALA A 169 -15.93 -3.94 14.24
CA ALA A 169 -16.89 -3.87 15.33
C ALA A 169 -17.85 -2.68 15.17
N GLU A 170 -19.07 -2.83 15.69
CA GLU A 170 -20.03 -1.73 15.81
C GLU A 170 -19.44 -0.62 16.70
N GLY A 171 -19.60 0.63 16.29
CA GLY A 171 -19.06 1.79 16.99
C GLY A 171 -17.53 1.96 16.83
N ALA A 172 -16.88 1.21 15.96
CA ALA A 172 -15.45 1.33 15.73
C ALA A 172 -15.05 2.77 15.35
N GLU A 173 -15.83 3.45 14.51
CA GLU A 173 -15.53 4.82 14.09
C GLU A 173 -15.41 5.77 15.28
N ALA A 174 -16.35 5.74 16.21
CA ALA A 174 -16.30 6.60 17.39
C ALA A 174 -15.12 6.25 18.32
N ARG A 175 -14.85 4.96 18.48
CA ARG A 175 -13.73 4.47 19.29
C ARG A 175 -12.37 4.89 18.72
N PHE A 176 -12.19 4.79 17.40
CA PHE A 176 -10.94 5.15 16.73
C PHE A 176 -10.76 6.66 16.55
N ALA A 177 -11.85 7.44 16.50
CA ALA A 177 -11.80 8.90 16.48
C ALA A 177 -11.43 9.49 17.86
N ALA A 178 -11.65 8.76 18.94
CA ALA A 178 -11.40 9.24 20.29
C ALA A 178 -9.93 9.58 20.54
N ASN A 179 -9.69 10.56 21.44
CA ASN A 179 -8.36 10.96 21.88
C ASN A 179 -7.41 11.28 20.71
N ASP A 180 -7.87 12.13 19.79
CA ASP A 180 -7.05 12.54 18.65
C ASP A 180 -6.55 11.37 17.79
N TYR A 181 -7.45 10.42 17.51
CA TYR A 181 -7.14 9.21 16.71
C TYR A 181 -6.01 8.35 17.30
N ALA A 182 -5.87 8.34 18.62
CA ALA A 182 -4.78 7.64 19.31
C ALA A 182 -4.68 6.16 18.93
N LEU A 183 -5.81 5.47 18.67
CA LEU A 183 -5.82 4.06 18.28
C LEU A 183 -5.27 3.85 16.85
N LEU A 184 -5.52 4.78 15.92
CA LEU A 184 -4.90 4.74 14.59
C LEU A 184 -3.41 5.04 14.69
N TRP A 185 -3.05 6.09 15.43
CA TRP A 185 -1.67 6.49 15.58
C TRP A 185 -0.80 5.41 16.25
N ARG A 186 -1.38 4.61 17.14
CA ARG A 186 -0.66 3.52 17.84
C ARG A 186 -0.01 2.53 16.88
N SER A 187 -0.58 2.28 15.69
CA SER A 187 0.04 1.42 14.69
C SER A 187 1.34 2.01 14.12
N LEU A 188 1.46 3.33 14.11
CA LEU A 188 2.62 4.10 13.62
C LEU A 188 3.56 4.55 14.74
N GLU A 189 3.18 4.34 16.02
CA GLU A 189 3.85 4.94 17.17
C GLU A 189 5.31 4.51 17.28
N LYS A 190 5.63 3.24 17.08
CA LYS A 190 6.99 2.69 17.12
C LYS A 190 7.89 3.37 16.04
N THR A 191 7.35 3.53 14.86
CA THR A 191 8.02 4.22 13.73
C THR A 191 8.24 5.70 14.05
N ALA A 192 7.27 6.36 14.70
CA ALA A 192 7.39 7.74 15.15
C ALA A 192 8.42 7.89 16.30
N GLN A 193 8.41 7.01 17.29
CA GLN A 193 9.37 7.01 18.39
C GLN A 193 10.81 6.80 17.92
N SER A 194 10.99 6.05 16.82
CA SER A 194 12.29 5.86 16.16
C SER A 194 12.73 7.06 15.30
N GLY A 195 11.94 8.14 15.25
CA GLY A 195 12.28 9.38 14.54
C GLY A 195 11.97 9.37 13.04
N HIS A 196 11.30 8.34 12.54
CA HIS A 196 10.95 8.20 11.12
C HIS A 196 9.67 8.98 10.74
N LEU A 197 8.85 9.33 11.72
CA LEU A 197 7.68 10.19 11.56
C LEU A 197 7.75 11.36 12.56
N THR A 198 7.46 12.55 12.08
CA THR A 198 7.51 13.81 12.84
C THR A 198 6.13 14.20 13.39
N ALA A 199 6.08 15.26 14.20
CA ALA A 199 4.82 15.88 14.60
C ALA A 199 4.02 16.45 13.41
N GLN A 200 4.72 16.90 12.36
CA GLN A 200 4.09 17.39 11.13
C GLN A 200 3.43 16.22 10.37
N ASP A 201 4.09 15.06 10.30
CA ASP A 201 3.51 13.85 9.70
C ASP A 201 2.26 13.43 10.46
N ARG A 202 2.31 13.41 11.81
CA ARG A 202 1.14 13.11 12.64
C ARG A 202 -0.03 14.05 12.36
N ALA A 203 0.24 15.36 12.23
CA ALA A 203 -0.79 16.33 11.92
C ALA A 203 -1.42 16.07 10.53
N ALA A 204 -0.62 15.68 9.53
CA ALA A 204 -1.10 15.32 8.20
C ALA A 204 -1.99 14.07 8.22
N PHE A 205 -1.61 13.04 8.98
CA PHE A 205 -2.43 11.85 9.20
C PHE A 205 -3.76 12.18 9.87
N ILE A 206 -3.76 12.94 10.95
CA ILE A 206 -4.99 13.38 11.64
C ILE A 206 -5.89 14.15 10.70
N ALA A 207 -5.34 15.06 9.88
CA ALA A 207 -6.11 15.81 8.89
C ALA A 207 -6.77 14.88 7.85
N ALA A 208 -6.09 13.84 7.40
CA ALA A 208 -6.64 12.85 6.48
C ALA A 208 -7.75 12.00 7.14
N TRP A 209 -7.53 11.53 8.37
CA TRP A 209 -8.50 10.71 9.10
C TRP A 209 -9.75 11.48 9.56
N SER A 210 -9.62 12.78 9.79
CA SER A 210 -10.72 13.65 10.19
C SER A 210 -11.65 14.09 9.06
N GLN A 211 -11.33 13.71 7.80
CA GLN A 211 -12.24 14.00 6.69
C GLN A 211 -13.60 13.32 6.92
N PRO A 212 -14.72 14.01 6.64
CA PRO A 212 -16.05 13.42 6.84
C PRO A 212 -16.21 12.07 6.14
N GLY A 213 -16.52 11.02 6.91
CA GLY A 213 -16.68 9.64 6.40
C GLY A 213 -15.38 8.86 6.14
N ALA A 214 -14.19 9.42 6.43
CA ALA A 214 -12.92 8.74 6.19
C ALA A 214 -12.79 7.46 7.01
N LEU A 215 -13.11 7.46 8.30
CA LEU A 215 -13.07 6.26 9.12
C LEU A 215 -13.98 5.15 8.58
N THR A 216 -15.23 5.49 8.25
CA THR A 216 -16.16 4.52 7.64
C THR A 216 -15.62 3.98 6.32
N GLY A 217 -15.09 4.85 5.45
CA GLY A 217 -14.49 4.45 4.19
C GLY A 217 -13.32 3.49 4.38
N MET A 218 -12.36 3.83 5.24
CA MET A 218 -11.21 2.97 5.57
C MET A 218 -11.65 1.63 6.16
N PHE A 219 -12.59 1.63 7.10
CA PHE A 219 -13.06 0.41 7.78
C PHE A 219 -13.88 -0.49 6.86
N ASN A 220 -14.53 0.08 5.85
CA ASN A 220 -15.29 -0.70 4.86
C ASN A 220 -14.39 -1.60 3.99
N TRP A 221 -13.09 -1.31 3.86
CA TRP A 221 -12.14 -2.26 3.24
C TRP A 221 -12.08 -3.56 4.02
N PHE A 222 -11.99 -3.47 5.35
CA PHE A 222 -11.98 -4.63 6.23
C PHE A 222 -13.35 -5.32 6.28
N ARG A 223 -14.45 -4.55 6.33
CA ARG A 223 -15.82 -5.09 6.33
C ARG A 223 -16.17 -5.82 5.03
N ALA A 224 -15.61 -5.38 3.90
CA ALA A 224 -15.80 -6.00 2.59
C ALA A 224 -14.89 -7.21 2.33
N MET A 225 -13.84 -7.39 3.11
CA MET A 225 -12.90 -8.51 3.01
C MET A 225 -13.61 -9.82 3.37
N ARG A 226 -13.38 -10.86 2.54
CA ARG A 226 -14.00 -12.18 2.72
C ARG A 226 -13.28 -13.06 3.74
N LEU A 227 -11.97 -12.86 3.90
CA LEU A 227 -11.17 -13.63 4.85
C LEU A 227 -11.48 -13.14 6.26
N ASP A 228 -11.78 -14.08 7.15
CA ASP A 228 -12.07 -13.81 8.56
C ASP A 228 -11.04 -14.53 9.43
N PRO A 229 -10.16 -13.80 10.11
CA PRO A 229 -9.22 -14.41 11.02
C PRO A 229 -9.97 -15.16 12.13
N PRO A 230 -9.58 -16.41 12.48
CA PRO A 230 -10.24 -17.14 13.56
C PRO A 230 -10.08 -16.37 14.88
N LYS A 231 -11.13 -16.34 15.69
CA LYS A 231 -11.05 -15.78 17.04
C LYS A 231 -10.13 -16.64 17.91
N PRO A 232 -9.51 -16.08 18.95
CA PRO A 232 -8.67 -16.86 19.87
C PRO A 232 -9.37 -18.11 20.37
N GLY A 233 -8.75 -19.28 20.18
CA GLY A 233 -9.30 -20.58 20.59
C GLY A 233 -10.33 -21.19 19.62
N ALA A 234 -10.69 -20.51 18.53
CA ALA A 234 -11.52 -21.09 17.47
C ALA A 234 -10.65 -21.83 16.46
N GLU A 235 -11.22 -22.89 15.88
CA GLU A 235 -10.60 -23.58 14.75
C GLU A 235 -10.53 -22.67 13.51
N ALA A 236 -9.43 -22.80 12.77
CA ALA A 236 -9.28 -22.08 11.50
C ALA A 236 -10.36 -22.54 10.49
N PRO A 237 -10.81 -21.66 9.58
CA PRO A 237 -11.76 -22.04 8.54
C PRO A 237 -11.23 -23.22 7.73
N ALA A 238 -12.00 -24.30 7.65
CA ALA A 238 -11.63 -25.50 6.89
C ALA A 238 -11.69 -25.29 5.36
N THR A 239 -12.34 -24.20 4.91
CA THR A 239 -12.62 -23.96 3.49
C THR A 239 -11.64 -22.97 2.91
N GLU A 240 -10.91 -23.37 1.89
CA GLU A 240 -10.12 -22.44 1.06
C GLU A 240 -11.08 -21.53 0.28
N LEU A 241 -10.89 -20.21 0.44
CA LEU A 241 -11.70 -19.19 -0.26
C LEU A 241 -11.28 -19.01 -1.71
N TYR A 242 -10.05 -19.40 -2.02
CA TYR A 242 -9.43 -19.17 -3.32
C TYR A 242 -8.82 -20.45 -3.85
N ASP A 243 -9.06 -20.74 -5.12
CA ASP A 243 -8.33 -21.76 -5.87
C ASP A 243 -6.95 -21.23 -6.29
N ASP A 244 -5.90 -21.98 -6.03
CA ASP A 244 -4.52 -21.62 -6.37
C ASP A 244 -4.32 -21.26 -7.85
N ALA A 245 -4.97 -22.01 -8.74
CA ALA A 245 -4.85 -21.74 -10.18
C ALA A 245 -5.40 -20.37 -10.57
N ALA A 246 -6.42 -19.89 -9.83
CA ALA A 246 -7.02 -18.59 -10.02
C ALA A 246 -6.18 -17.43 -9.45
N LEU A 247 -5.13 -17.75 -8.67
CA LEU A 247 -4.30 -16.78 -7.97
C LEU A 247 -2.94 -16.52 -8.65
N THR A 248 -2.70 -17.10 -9.82
CA THR A 248 -1.42 -16.97 -10.54
C THR A 248 -1.16 -15.56 -11.03
N VAL A 249 -0.01 -15.01 -10.65
CA VAL A 249 0.52 -13.73 -11.14
C VAL A 249 1.49 -13.98 -12.29
N ARG A 250 1.21 -13.38 -13.45
CA ARG A 250 1.99 -13.53 -14.70
C ARG A 250 2.85 -12.31 -15.03
N VAL A 251 2.88 -11.34 -14.15
CA VAL A 251 3.62 -10.09 -14.31
C VAL A 251 4.95 -10.21 -13.59
N PRO A 252 6.07 -9.73 -14.15
CA PRO A 252 7.33 -9.63 -13.42
C PRO A 252 7.12 -8.91 -12.08
N THR A 253 7.46 -9.58 -10.99
CA THR A 253 7.12 -9.13 -9.65
C THR A 253 8.36 -9.00 -8.77
N ARG A 254 8.44 -7.89 -8.04
CA ARG A 254 9.48 -7.60 -7.06
C ARG A 254 8.83 -7.34 -5.72
N VAL A 255 9.37 -7.95 -4.67
CA VAL A 255 8.86 -7.82 -3.31
C VAL A 255 9.97 -7.30 -2.41
N LEU A 256 9.71 -6.19 -1.70
CA LEU A 256 10.55 -5.70 -0.63
C LEU A 256 9.84 -5.96 0.69
N TRP A 257 10.46 -6.71 1.60
CA TRP A 257 9.81 -7.14 2.81
C TRP A 257 10.65 -6.87 4.05
N GLY A 258 10.13 -6.04 4.97
CA GLY A 258 10.68 -5.84 6.30
C GLY A 258 10.35 -7.03 7.21
N LEU A 259 11.38 -7.70 7.72
CA LEU A 259 11.23 -8.95 8.50
C LEU A 259 10.74 -8.72 9.94
N GLN A 260 10.73 -7.46 10.42
CA GLN A 260 10.19 -7.09 11.73
C GLN A 260 8.72 -6.67 11.67
N ASP A 261 8.00 -7.02 10.59
CA ASP A 261 6.56 -6.78 10.47
C ASP A 261 5.80 -7.58 11.54
N GLU A 262 5.05 -6.86 12.39
CA GLU A 262 4.25 -7.44 13.48
C GLU A 262 2.79 -7.68 13.07
N ALA A 263 2.34 -7.11 11.94
CA ALA A 263 1.00 -7.29 11.38
C ALA A 263 0.97 -8.42 10.34
N LEU A 264 1.96 -8.43 9.44
CA LEU A 264 2.13 -9.43 8.40
C LEU A 264 3.45 -10.16 8.65
N LEU A 265 3.37 -11.28 9.34
CA LEU A 265 4.54 -12.04 9.76
C LEU A 265 5.34 -12.59 8.56
N PRO A 266 6.64 -12.88 8.71
CA PRO A 266 7.49 -13.34 7.62
C PRO A 266 6.95 -14.55 6.83
N GLY A 267 6.13 -15.40 7.44
CA GLY A 267 5.45 -16.49 6.75
C GLY A 267 4.60 -16.03 5.55
N CYS A 268 4.10 -14.79 5.58
CA CYS A 268 3.28 -14.22 4.51
C CYS A 268 4.05 -14.00 3.19
N VAL A 269 5.38 -13.92 3.22
CA VAL A 269 6.23 -13.76 2.04
C VAL A 269 6.87 -15.07 1.59
N GLU A 270 6.79 -16.11 2.41
CA GLU A 270 7.36 -17.41 2.07
C GLU A 270 6.46 -18.18 1.10
N GLY A 271 7.08 -18.90 0.15
CA GLY A 271 6.38 -19.75 -0.81
C GLY A 271 5.58 -19.00 -1.88
N LEU A 272 5.88 -17.72 -2.12
CA LEU A 272 5.22 -16.91 -3.16
C LEU A 272 5.49 -17.45 -4.57
N GLU A 273 6.61 -18.15 -4.79
CA GLU A 273 6.95 -18.83 -6.06
C GLU A 273 5.89 -19.83 -6.52
N ARG A 274 5.01 -20.28 -5.61
CA ARG A 274 3.85 -21.10 -5.95
C ARG A 274 2.88 -20.39 -6.91
N TRP A 275 2.76 -19.08 -6.79
CA TRP A 275 1.80 -18.29 -7.55
C TRP A 275 2.44 -17.28 -8.51
N VAL A 276 3.73 -16.96 -8.31
CA VAL A 276 4.43 -15.91 -9.06
C VAL A 276 5.59 -16.50 -9.81
N HIS A 277 5.55 -16.50 -11.14
CA HIS A 277 6.55 -17.14 -11.99
C HIS A 277 7.87 -16.34 -12.08
N ASP A 278 7.79 -15.03 -12.27
CA ASP A 278 8.96 -14.14 -12.29
C ASP A 278 8.97 -13.31 -11.01
N LEU A 279 9.62 -13.86 -9.98
CA LEU A 279 9.64 -13.33 -8.63
C LEU A 279 11.05 -13.04 -8.15
N GLU A 280 11.25 -11.84 -7.60
CA GLU A 280 12.42 -11.51 -6.78
C GLU A 280 11.93 -11.00 -5.42
N VAL A 281 12.48 -11.53 -4.32
CA VAL A 281 12.16 -11.12 -2.95
C VAL A 281 13.40 -10.61 -2.24
N SER A 282 13.39 -9.32 -1.91
CA SER A 282 14.39 -8.67 -1.07
C SER A 282 13.90 -8.56 0.36
N ARG A 283 14.58 -9.23 1.29
CA ARG A 283 14.25 -9.23 2.72
C ARG A 283 15.11 -8.24 3.47
N VAL A 284 14.50 -7.39 4.29
CA VAL A 284 15.16 -6.33 5.06
C VAL A 284 15.06 -6.68 6.56
N PRO A 285 16.17 -7.19 7.17
CA PRO A 285 16.13 -7.71 8.54
C PRO A 285 15.79 -6.66 9.62
N ASP A 286 16.10 -5.40 9.36
CA ASP A 286 15.99 -4.26 10.28
C ASP A 286 14.91 -3.26 9.87
N ALA A 287 13.86 -3.74 9.20
CA ALA A 287 12.66 -2.96 8.89
C ALA A 287 11.40 -3.75 9.27
N GLY A 288 10.35 -3.02 9.64
CA GLY A 288 9.03 -3.53 9.98
C GLY A 288 8.00 -3.33 8.88
N HIS A 289 6.74 -3.28 9.31
CA HIS A 289 5.60 -3.05 8.40
C HIS A 289 5.72 -1.71 7.65
N TRP A 290 6.17 -0.68 8.34
CA TRP A 290 6.24 0.69 7.84
C TRP A 290 7.54 0.99 7.09
N ILE A 291 8.05 0.01 6.32
CA ILE A 291 9.33 0.09 5.60
C ILE A 291 9.46 1.35 4.73
N VAL A 292 8.35 1.87 4.20
CA VAL A 292 8.34 3.09 3.38
C VAL A 292 8.84 4.30 4.17
N TYR A 293 8.50 4.37 5.46
CA TYR A 293 8.95 5.44 6.38
C TYR A 293 10.26 5.09 7.06
N GLU A 294 10.46 3.82 7.41
CA GLU A 294 11.63 3.36 8.16
C GLU A 294 12.90 3.35 7.31
N LYS A 295 12.78 3.05 6.01
CA LYS A 295 13.90 2.90 5.07
C LYS A 295 13.65 3.63 3.73
N PRO A 296 13.26 4.92 3.73
CA PRO A 296 12.83 5.61 2.51
C PRO A 296 13.91 5.63 1.41
N ALA A 297 15.19 5.78 1.78
CA ALA A 297 16.28 5.76 0.82
C ALA A 297 16.48 4.37 0.19
N LEU A 298 16.37 3.30 0.98
CA LEU A 298 16.43 1.92 0.48
C LEU A 298 15.28 1.65 -0.47
N VAL A 299 14.06 2.07 -0.11
CA VAL A 299 12.87 1.94 -0.97
C VAL A 299 13.09 2.64 -2.30
N THR A 300 13.52 3.92 -2.29
CA THR A 300 13.80 4.67 -3.52
C THR A 300 14.88 3.98 -4.37
N GLN A 301 15.97 3.51 -3.75
CA GLN A 301 17.06 2.82 -4.44
C GLN A 301 16.58 1.52 -5.10
N SER A 302 15.81 0.70 -4.37
CA SER A 302 15.24 -0.55 -4.89
C SER A 302 14.28 -0.28 -6.06
N LEU A 303 13.43 0.75 -5.93
CA LEU A 303 12.54 1.16 -7.01
C LEU A 303 13.32 1.59 -8.25
N ARG A 304 14.35 2.44 -8.13
CA ARG A 304 15.18 2.85 -9.27
C ARG A 304 15.84 1.66 -9.95
N GLN A 305 16.38 0.71 -9.18
CA GLN A 305 16.99 -0.50 -9.72
C GLN A 305 15.97 -1.32 -10.51
N TRP A 306 14.80 -1.55 -9.96
CA TRP A 306 13.78 -2.38 -10.59
C TRP A 306 13.03 -1.69 -11.73
N LEU A 307 12.94 -0.38 -11.73
CA LEU A 307 12.34 0.40 -12.80
C LEU A 307 13.28 0.56 -14.01
N GLY A 308 14.59 0.48 -13.80
CA GLY A 308 15.63 0.58 -14.84
C GLY A 308 16.07 -0.74 -15.44
N SER A 309 15.55 -1.87 -14.95
CA SER A 309 15.91 -3.24 -15.38
C SER A 309 14.99 -3.79 -16.47
#